data_aad63fa2123eb18d99655ee91a48a047
#
_entry.id   aad63fa2123eb18d99655ee91a48a047
#
_cell.length_a   1.000
_cell.length_b   1.000
_cell.length_c   1.000
_cell.angle_alpha   90.00
_cell.angle_beta   90.00
_cell.angle_gamma   90.00
#
_symmetry.space_group_name_H-M   'P 1'
#
loop_
_entity.id
_entity.type
_entity.pdbx_description
1 polymer ?
#
loop_
_entity_poly.entity_id
_entity_poly.type
_entity_poly.pdbx_seq_one_letter_code
_entity_poly.pdbx_strand_id
1 'polypeptide(L)'
;MSSLVIVASTDTDFGFLPESLNVVRETSRSAAVECSQSDWEELKPLLEAHACDAALFDVRPKLADFKLVAMDMDATTICNETLDEMADMAGVGQEVKAVTERAMLGELDYEASLRARVATMKGVAATLYEDVIVERLQVQPALQTWLSALDENNTHRILISGGFQPVVDHFVEAFDFDAGFANRMTIEDGRFTGELEGELVDSSYKARRLEATALALGIERSQTIAIGDGANDIPMLKTAGIAVGYHPKPAVEPYADIVLRHTGYESLSLFFK
;
A
#
# COMPACT_ATOMS: atom_id res chain seq x y z
N MET A 1 -11.47 27.73 -3.12
CA MET A 1 -12.21 26.53 -3.55
C MET A 1 -11.15 25.46 -3.84
N SER A 2 -11.41 24.26 -3.41
CA SER A 2 -10.50 23.12 -3.59
C SER A 2 -10.91 22.31 -4.81
N SER A 3 -10.02 21.52 -5.38
CA SER A 3 -10.28 20.63 -6.51
C SER A 3 -10.62 19.25 -6.00
N LEU A 4 -11.88 18.81 -6.17
CA LEU A 4 -12.31 17.45 -5.94
C LEU A 4 -12.11 16.64 -7.22
N VAL A 5 -11.35 15.57 -7.15
CA VAL A 5 -11.18 14.61 -8.24
C VAL A 5 -11.99 13.37 -7.90
N ILE A 6 -12.84 12.95 -8.83
CA ILE A 6 -13.74 11.80 -8.69
C ILE A 6 -13.34 10.77 -9.74
N VAL A 7 -13.18 9.52 -9.33
CA VAL A 7 -12.78 8.40 -10.20
C VAL A 7 -13.68 7.20 -9.97
N ALA A 8 -14.16 6.60 -11.04
CA ALA A 8 -14.96 5.38 -11.03
C ALA A 8 -14.18 4.19 -11.61
N SER A 9 -14.54 2.98 -11.19
CA SER A 9 -13.93 1.72 -11.68
C SER A 9 -14.32 1.40 -13.13
N THR A 10 -15.48 1.87 -13.57
CA THR A 10 -16.01 1.68 -14.93
C THR A 10 -16.42 2.99 -15.55
N ASP A 11 -16.75 2.99 -16.83
CA ASP A 11 -17.33 4.14 -17.50
C ASP A 11 -18.59 4.60 -16.77
N THR A 12 -18.60 5.86 -16.34
CA THR A 12 -19.63 6.40 -15.47
C THR A 12 -20.20 7.70 -16.05
N ASP A 13 -21.52 7.84 -15.98
CA ASP A 13 -22.19 9.11 -16.18
C ASP A 13 -22.24 9.83 -14.83
N PHE A 14 -21.53 10.96 -14.71
CA PHE A 14 -21.51 11.78 -13.50
C PHE A 14 -22.75 12.68 -13.31
N GLY A 15 -23.80 12.46 -14.10
CA GLY A 15 -25.08 13.19 -13.99
C GLY A 15 -25.82 12.99 -12.65
N PHE A 16 -25.33 12.10 -11.79
CA PHE A 16 -25.83 11.96 -10.41
C PHE A 16 -25.33 13.09 -9.48
N LEU A 17 -24.29 13.82 -9.87
CA LEU A 17 -23.76 14.94 -9.09
C LEU A 17 -24.73 16.13 -9.15
N PRO A 18 -24.81 16.96 -8.09
CA PRO A 18 -25.68 18.14 -8.07
C PRO A 18 -25.42 19.11 -9.23
N GLU A 19 -26.49 19.56 -9.87
CA GLU A 19 -26.42 20.54 -10.98
C GLU A 19 -25.78 21.89 -10.57
N SER A 20 -25.77 22.18 -9.27
CA SER A 20 -25.12 23.38 -8.72
C SER A 20 -23.59 23.36 -8.83
N LEU A 21 -23.01 22.18 -9.06
CA LEU A 21 -21.55 22.01 -9.18
C LEU A 21 -21.11 22.10 -10.64
N ASN A 22 -20.00 22.79 -10.87
CA ASN A 22 -19.37 22.82 -12.18
C ASN A 22 -18.52 21.55 -12.37
N VAL A 23 -19.13 20.50 -12.91
CA VAL A 23 -18.50 19.21 -13.17
C VAL A 23 -17.78 19.23 -14.49
N VAL A 24 -16.46 19.07 -14.47
CA VAL A 24 -15.64 18.93 -15.67
C VAL A 24 -15.29 17.46 -15.84
N ARG A 25 -15.91 16.79 -16.81
CA ARG A 25 -15.57 15.41 -17.17
C ARG A 25 -14.21 15.41 -17.88
N GLU A 26 -13.27 14.61 -17.38
CA GLU A 26 -11.92 14.51 -17.94
C GLU A 26 -11.74 13.25 -18.79
N THR A 27 -12.32 12.13 -18.31
CA THR A 27 -12.32 10.85 -19.05
C THR A 27 -13.69 10.18 -18.91
N SER A 28 -13.88 8.97 -19.46
CA SER A 28 -15.09 8.19 -19.22
C SER A 28 -15.23 7.76 -17.75
N ARG A 29 -14.14 7.78 -16.97
CA ARG A 29 -14.09 7.32 -15.58
C ARG A 29 -13.70 8.39 -14.57
N SER A 30 -13.39 9.60 -14.98
CA SER A 30 -12.99 10.67 -14.06
C SER A 30 -13.64 12.00 -14.37
N ALA A 31 -13.87 12.76 -13.30
CA ALA A 31 -14.33 14.13 -13.34
C ALA A 31 -13.63 14.98 -12.29
N ALA A 32 -13.49 16.27 -12.56
CA ALA A 32 -13.01 17.25 -11.60
C ALA A 32 -14.12 18.25 -11.27
N VAL A 33 -14.22 18.65 -10.00
CA VAL A 33 -15.22 19.57 -9.50
C VAL A 33 -14.54 20.61 -8.61
N GLU A 34 -14.83 21.89 -8.80
CA GLU A 34 -14.48 22.90 -7.82
C GLU A 34 -15.54 22.92 -6.71
N CYS A 35 -15.17 22.63 -5.49
CA CYS A 35 -16.09 22.57 -4.36
C CYS A 35 -15.49 23.13 -3.07
N SER A 36 -16.35 23.42 -2.11
CA SER A 36 -15.97 23.75 -0.74
C SER A 36 -15.83 22.48 0.12
N GLN A 37 -15.30 22.62 1.34
CA GLN A 37 -15.27 21.52 2.28
C GLN A 37 -16.68 21.04 2.68
N SER A 38 -17.67 21.93 2.73
CA SER A 38 -19.07 21.54 3.01
C SER A 38 -19.67 20.72 1.87
N ASP A 39 -19.41 21.11 0.62
CA ASP A 39 -19.88 20.34 -0.54
C ASP A 39 -19.26 18.93 -0.55
N TRP A 40 -17.98 18.83 -0.18
CA TRP A 40 -17.28 17.55 -0.07
C TRP A 40 -17.98 16.60 0.92
N GLU A 41 -18.31 17.09 2.13
CA GLU A 41 -19.00 16.26 3.14
C GLU A 41 -20.39 15.79 2.67
N GLU A 42 -21.11 16.62 1.90
CA GLU A 42 -22.40 16.26 1.31
C GLU A 42 -22.27 15.26 0.15
N LEU A 43 -21.14 15.30 -0.59
CA LEU A 43 -20.91 14.42 -1.73
C LEU A 43 -20.46 13.01 -1.34
N LYS A 44 -19.76 12.83 -0.21
CA LYS A 44 -19.24 11.52 0.22
C LYS A 44 -20.25 10.37 0.15
N PRO A 45 -21.47 10.48 0.73
CA PRO A 45 -22.46 9.40 0.66
C PRO A 45 -22.92 9.10 -0.75
N LEU A 46 -22.97 10.12 -1.61
CA LEU A 46 -23.40 9.99 -2.99
C LEU A 46 -22.36 9.26 -3.83
N LEU A 47 -21.09 9.60 -3.63
CA LEU A 47 -19.95 8.96 -4.31
C LEU A 47 -19.83 7.49 -3.89
N GLU A 48 -20.00 7.19 -2.61
CA GLU A 48 -20.04 5.82 -2.08
C GLU A 48 -21.18 5.00 -2.73
N ALA A 49 -22.38 5.58 -2.82
CA ALA A 49 -23.53 4.91 -3.45
C ALA A 49 -23.31 4.59 -4.95
N HIS A 50 -22.42 5.32 -5.62
CA HIS A 50 -22.08 5.13 -7.03
C HIS A 50 -20.71 4.43 -7.23
N ALA A 51 -20.14 3.84 -6.18
CA ALA A 51 -18.84 3.17 -6.20
C ALA A 51 -17.73 4.05 -6.85
N CYS A 52 -17.68 5.32 -6.47
CA CYS A 52 -16.66 6.26 -6.90
C CYS A 52 -15.69 6.55 -5.75
N ASP A 53 -14.41 6.51 -6.05
CA ASP A 53 -13.37 7.05 -5.18
C ASP A 53 -13.16 8.53 -5.48
N ALA A 54 -12.74 9.29 -4.47
CA ALA A 54 -12.51 10.71 -4.67
C ALA A 54 -11.45 11.26 -3.70
N ALA A 55 -10.78 12.32 -4.13
CA ALA A 55 -9.81 13.05 -3.33
C ALA A 55 -9.99 14.56 -3.48
N LEU A 56 -9.91 15.28 -2.37
CA LEU A 56 -10.03 16.72 -2.31
C LEU A 56 -8.64 17.35 -2.13
N PHE A 57 -8.23 18.19 -3.06
CA PHE A 57 -6.94 18.88 -3.04
C PHE A 57 -7.14 20.40 -3.01
N ASP A 58 -6.37 21.13 -2.24
CA ASP A 58 -6.28 22.58 -2.35
C ASP A 58 -5.79 22.99 -3.73
N VAL A 59 -4.76 22.29 -4.21
CA VAL A 59 -4.28 22.36 -5.59
C VAL A 59 -4.00 20.94 -6.03
N ARG A 60 -4.70 20.46 -7.07
CA ARG A 60 -4.49 19.12 -7.63
C ARG A 60 -3.03 18.94 -8.03
N PRO A 61 -2.30 17.96 -7.47
CA PRO A 61 -0.88 17.75 -7.76
C PRO A 61 -0.66 17.21 -9.17
N LYS A 62 0.54 17.42 -9.70
CA LYS A 62 0.99 16.76 -10.94
C LYS A 62 1.81 15.53 -10.59
N LEU A 63 1.58 14.42 -11.28
CA LEU A 63 2.36 13.20 -11.03
C LEU A 63 3.87 13.43 -11.23
N ALA A 64 4.24 14.26 -12.20
CA ALA A 64 5.62 14.63 -12.50
C ALA A 64 6.37 15.36 -11.37
N ASP A 65 5.65 15.92 -10.39
CA ASP A 65 6.27 16.60 -9.24
C ASP A 65 6.80 15.60 -8.21
N PHE A 66 6.34 14.34 -8.24
CA PHE A 66 6.75 13.30 -7.31
C PHE A 66 7.99 12.55 -7.82
N LYS A 67 8.94 12.33 -6.90
CA LYS A 67 10.25 11.76 -7.20
C LYS A 67 10.55 10.47 -6.44
N LEU A 68 9.75 10.14 -5.43
CA LEU A 68 9.87 8.91 -4.65
C LEU A 68 8.48 8.37 -4.31
N VAL A 69 8.26 7.09 -4.57
CA VAL A 69 7.09 6.34 -4.12
C VAL A 69 7.55 5.20 -3.22
N ALA A 70 7.01 5.13 -2.00
CA ALA A 70 7.16 3.99 -1.11
C ALA A 70 5.85 3.21 -1.03
N MET A 71 5.92 1.91 -1.25
CA MET A 71 4.75 1.03 -1.26
C MET A 71 4.92 -0.07 -0.22
N ASP A 72 3.84 -0.42 0.48
CA ASP A 72 3.76 -1.69 1.18
C ASP A 72 3.65 -2.85 0.18
N MET A 73 3.95 -4.08 0.64
CA MET A 73 3.86 -5.27 -0.20
C MET A 73 2.54 -6.01 0.01
N ASP A 74 2.35 -6.57 1.21
CA ASP A 74 1.20 -7.43 1.52
C ASP A 74 -0.11 -6.61 1.44
N ALA A 75 -1.16 -7.17 0.82
CA ALA A 75 -2.43 -6.53 0.54
C ALA A 75 -2.36 -5.18 -0.23
N THR A 76 -1.17 -4.70 -0.61
CA THR A 76 -0.94 -3.45 -1.33
C THR A 76 -0.32 -3.69 -2.71
N THR A 77 0.89 -4.25 -2.80
CA THR A 77 1.55 -4.63 -4.08
C THR A 77 1.08 -6.01 -4.54
N ILE A 78 0.82 -6.90 -3.60
CA ILE A 78 0.24 -8.24 -3.82
C ILE A 78 -1.11 -8.37 -3.10
N CYS A 79 -1.92 -9.34 -3.54
CA CYS A 79 -3.25 -9.58 -2.98
C CYS A 79 -3.22 -10.33 -1.63
N ASN A 80 -2.10 -10.96 -1.31
CA ASN A 80 -1.97 -11.91 -0.21
C ASN A 80 -1.27 -11.31 1.01
N GLU A 81 -1.38 -12.01 2.14
CA GLU A 81 -0.54 -11.84 3.34
C GLU A 81 0.54 -12.93 3.31
N THR A 82 1.79 -12.56 3.05
CA THR A 82 2.89 -13.50 2.77
C THR A 82 3.11 -14.52 3.88
N LEU A 83 3.11 -14.08 5.15
CA LEU A 83 3.34 -14.99 6.28
C LEU A 83 2.20 -16.00 6.44
N ASP A 84 0.96 -15.59 6.18
CA ASP A 84 -0.20 -16.47 6.30
C ASP A 84 -0.16 -17.56 5.22
N GLU A 85 0.15 -17.20 3.97
CA GLU A 85 0.33 -18.16 2.87
C GLU A 85 1.49 -19.13 3.13
N MET A 86 2.62 -18.63 3.62
CA MET A 86 3.75 -19.48 4.03
C MET A 86 3.36 -20.44 5.14
N ALA A 87 2.62 -19.98 6.14
CA ALA A 87 2.18 -20.81 7.27
C ALA A 87 1.22 -21.91 6.83
N ASP A 88 0.30 -21.61 5.93
CA ASP A 88 -0.63 -22.59 5.36
C ASP A 88 0.12 -23.67 4.56
N MET A 89 1.07 -23.29 3.72
CA MET A 89 1.92 -24.23 2.97
C MET A 89 2.79 -25.08 3.87
N ALA A 90 3.29 -24.50 4.98
CA ALA A 90 4.08 -25.21 5.98
C ALA A 90 3.23 -26.13 6.89
N GLY A 91 1.91 -26.05 6.84
CA GLY A 91 0.99 -26.81 7.70
C GLY A 91 0.89 -26.28 9.14
N VAL A 92 1.31 -25.03 9.39
CA VAL A 92 1.27 -24.35 10.70
C VAL A 92 0.31 -23.16 10.74
N GLY A 93 -0.59 -23.06 9.75
CA GLY A 93 -1.53 -21.94 9.61
C GLY A 93 -2.44 -21.75 10.84
N GLN A 94 -2.84 -22.82 11.53
CA GLN A 94 -3.68 -22.74 12.72
C GLN A 94 -2.93 -22.10 13.90
N GLU A 95 -1.66 -22.43 14.06
CA GLU A 95 -0.79 -21.85 15.10
C GLU A 95 -0.56 -20.36 14.85
N VAL A 96 -0.27 -19.98 13.61
CA VAL A 96 -0.09 -18.58 13.20
C VAL A 96 -1.37 -17.79 13.44
N LYS A 97 -2.54 -18.34 13.04
CA LYS A 97 -3.85 -17.70 13.25
C LYS A 97 -4.13 -17.47 14.75
N ALA A 98 -3.86 -18.45 15.61
CA ALA A 98 -4.05 -18.31 17.05
C ALA A 98 -3.18 -17.18 17.64
N VAL A 99 -1.94 -17.00 17.16
CA VAL A 99 -1.09 -15.88 17.58
C VAL A 99 -1.64 -14.54 17.09
N THR A 100 -2.11 -14.49 15.85
CA THR A 100 -2.71 -13.29 15.27
C THR A 100 -3.96 -12.85 16.04
N GLU A 101 -4.83 -13.78 16.42
CA GLU A 101 -6.02 -13.50 17.25
C GLU A 101 -5.64 -12.88 18.60
N ARG A 102 -4.61 -13.39 19.26
CA ARG A 102 -4.11 -12.84 20.52
C ARG A 102 -3.55 -11.42 20.35
N ALA A 103 -2.85 -11.15 19.25
CA ALA A 103 -2.38 -9.80 18.93
C ALA A 103 -3.55 -8.83 18.68
N MET A 104 -4.62 -9.28 18.00
CA MET A 104 -5.84 -8.47 17.79
C MET A 104 -6.58 -8.16 19.09
N LEU A 105 -6.48 -9.03 20.09
CA LEU A 105 -7.00 -8.79 21.44
C LEU A 105 -6.11 -7.87 22.30
N GLY A 106 -4.95 -7.43 21.74
CA GLY A 106 -4.02 -6.56 22.46
C GLY A 106 -3.12 -7.29 23.47
N GLU A 107 -3.07 -8.62 23.44
CA GLU A 107 -2.21 -9.43 24.33
C GLU A 107 -0.74 -9.39 23.91
N LEU A 108 -0.48 -9.13 22.65
CA LEU A 108 0.86 -9.07 22.05
C LEU A 108 1.01 -7.75 21.28
N ASP A 109 2.17 -7.11 21.42
CA ASP A 109 2.56 -6.05 20.51
C ASP A 109 3.01 -6.61 19.14
N TYR A 110 3.31 -5.73 18.19
CA TYR A 110 3.71 -6.13 16.84
C TYR A 110 4.93 -7.05 16.83
N GLU A 111 6.00 -6.69 17.58
CA GLU A 111 7.23 -7.47 17.62
C GLU A 111 7.00 -8.85 18.21
N ALA A 112 6.35 -8.93 19.38
CA ALA A 112 6.05 -10.20 20.05
C ALA A 112 5.16 -11.09 19.17
N SER A 113 4.18 -10.52 18.49
CA SER A 113 3.33 -11.23 17.55
C SER A 113 4.11 -11.78 16.35
N LEU A 114 4.93 -10.95 15.70
CA LEU A 114 5.74 -11.37 14.55
C LEU A 114 6.71 -12.48 14.94
N ARG A 115 7.46 -12.32 16.07
CA ARG A 115 8.39 -13.34 16.56
C ARG A 115 7.68 -14.65 16.90
N ALA A 116 6.51 -14.60 17.53
CA ALA A 116 5.75 -15.79 17.86
C ALA A 116 5.23 -16.53 16.62
N ARG A 117 4.78 -15.80 15.59
CA ARG A 117 4.38 -16.39 14.31
C ARG A 117 5.57 -17.00 13.56
N VAL A 118 6.72 -16.31 13.51
CA VAL A 118 7.95 -16.82 12.90
C VAL A 118 8.48 -18.06 13.63
N ALA A 119 8.36 -18.13 14.95
CA ALA A 119 8.78 -19.29 15.72
C ALA A 119 8.05 -20.59 15.30
N THR A 120 6.81 -20.50 14.79
CA THR A 120 6.08 -21.67 14.29
C THR A 120 6.71 -22.26 13.02
N MET A 121 7.50 -21.47 12.29
CA MET A 121 8.18 -21.90 11.06
C MET A 121 9.47 -22.69 11.31
N LYS A 122 9.85 -22.89 12.57
CA LYS A 122 11.07 -23.61 12.92
C LYS A 122 11.15 -25.01 12.31
N GLY A 123 12.26 -25.25 11.59
CA GLY A 123 12.52 -26.53 10.92
C GLY A 123 11.88 -26.70 9.55
N VAL A 124 11.05 -25.75 9.11
CA VAL A 124 10.52 -25.71 7.74
C VAL A 124 11.66 -25.38 6.75
N ALA A 125 11.64 -25.99 5.58
CA ALA A 125 12.65 -25.76 4.54
C ALA A 125 12.56 -24.31 4.03
N ALA A 126 13.71 -23.66 3.85
CA ALA A 126 13.79 -22.28 3.38
C ALA A 126 13.37 -22.11 1.91
N THR A 127 13.30 -23.21 1.11
CA THR A 127 12.71 -23.21 -0.23
C THR A 127 11.26 -22.77 -0.24
N LEU A 128 10.60 -22.75 0.93
CA LEU A 128 9.24 -22.24 1.07
C LEU A 128 9.07 -20.80 0.56
N TYR A 129 10.12 -19.98 0.60
CA TYR A 129 10.07 -18.64 -0.02
C TYR A 129 9.80 -18.70 -1.53
N GLU A 130 10.50 -19.59 -2.22
CA GLU A 130 10.33 -19.79 -3.67
C GLU A 130 8.96 -20.43 -3.96
N ASP A 131 8.58 -21.43 -3.17
CA ASP A 131 7.32 -22.15 -3.33
C ASP A 131 6.12 -21.20 -3.16
N VAL A 132 6.10 -20.34 -2.13
CA VAL A 132 5.00 -19.40 -1.89
C VAL A 132 4.90 -18.35 -2.99
N ILE A 133 6.04 -17.82 -3.47
CA ILE A 133 6.06 -16.85 -4.57
C ILE A 133 5.39 -17.43 -5.82
N VAL A 134 5.75 -18.67 -6.17
CA VAL A 134 5.29 -19.30 -7.42
C VAL A 134 3.85 -19.82 -7.31
N GLU A 135 3.46 -20.37 -6.16
CA GLU A 135 2.21 -21.11 -6.05
C GLU A 135 1.06 -20.27 -5.44
N ARG A 136 1.34 -19.22 -4.69
CA ARG A 136 0.35 -18.52 -3.89
C ARG A 136 0.24 -17.02 -4.14
N LEU A 137 1.38 -16.32 -4.24
CA LEU A 137 1.34 -14.87 -4.27
C LEU A 137 0.83 -14.35 -5.62
N GLN A 138 -0.09 -13.41 -5.55
CA GLN A 138 -0.71 -12.78 -6.71
C GLN A 138 -0.49 -11.27 -6.66
N VAL A 139 -0.01 -10.72 -7.75
CA VAL A 139 0.19 -9.28 -7.90
C VAL A 139 -1.17 -8.58 -8.00
N GLN A 140 -1.28 -7.42 -7.40
CA GLN A 140 -2.50 -6.60 -7.51
C GLN A 140 -2.81 -6.29 -8.98
N PRO A 141 -4.10 -6.38 -9.37
CA PRO A 141 -4.53 -6.03 -10.72
C PRO A 141 -4.03 -4.64 -11.12
N ALA A 142 -3.60 -4.52 -12.37
CA ALA A 142 -3.14 -3.27 -12.99
C ALA A 142 -1.97 -2.56 -12.25
N LEU A 143 -1.24 -3.22 -11.36
CA LEU A 143 -0.04 -2.65 -10.73
C LEU A 143 0.92 -2.09 -11.79
N GLN A 144 1.16 -2.84 -12.87
CA GLN A 144 2.03 -2.43 -13.97
C GLN A 144 1.60 -1.11 -14.61
N THR A 145 0.31 -0.81 -14.66
CA THR A 145 -0.20 0.47 -15.19
C THR A 145 0.27 1.64 -14.33
N TRP A 146 0.21 1.49 -13.01
CA TRP A 146 0.73 2.49 -12.07
C TRP A 146 2.24 2.63 -12.17
N LEU A 147 2.97 1.52 -12.18
CA LEU A 147 4.44 1.54 -12.28
C LEU A 147 4.91 2.19 -13.58
N SER A 148 4.23 1.92 -14.71
CA SER A 148 4.54 2.57 -15.99
C SER A 148 4.33 4.08 -15.95
N ALA A 149 3.29 4.56 -15.26
CA ALA A 149 3.09 6.00 -15.08
C ALA A 149 4.20 6.65 -14.23
N LEU A 150 4.78 5.90 -13.28
CA LEU A 150 5.95 6.35 -12.50
C LEU A 150 7.22 6.37 -13.34
N ASP A 151 7.42 5.36 -14.22
CA ASP A 151 8.56 5.30 -15.15
C ASP A 151 8.61 6.50 -16.09
N GLU A 152 7.46 6.89 -16.65
CA GLU A 152 7.33 8.06 -17.51
C GLU A 152 7.79 9.35 -16.81
N ASN A 153 7.73 9.41 -15.49
CA ASN A 153 8.12 10.55 -14.66
C ASN A 153 9.49 10.39 -13.98
N ASN A 154 10.22 9.29 -14.24
CA ASN A 154 11.49 8.94 -13.61
C ASN A 154 11.40 8.98 -12.07
N THR A 155 10.34 8.41 -11.53
CA THR A 155 10.06 8.38 -10.10
C THR A 155 10.74 7.15 -9.47
N HIS A 156 11.57 7.37 -8.45
CA HIS A 156 12.19 6.30 -7.67
C HIS A 156 11.15 5.51 -6.89
N ARG A 157 11.28 4.18 -6.83
CA ARG A 157 10.28 3.28 -6.24
C ARG A 157 10.91 2.35 -5.23
N ILE A 158 10.35 2.29 -4.02
CA ILE A 158 10.80 1.36 -2.99
C ILE A 158 9.64 0.54 -2.43
N LEU A 159 9.91 -0.74 -2.11
CA LEU A 159 9.02 -1.60 -1.33
C LEU A 159 9.47 -1.64 0.13
N ILE A 160 8.54 -1.49 1.08
CA ILE A 160 8.83 -1.58 2.51
C ILE A 160 7.77 -2.45 3.17
N SER A 161 8.11 -3.69 3.50
CA SER A 161 7.17 -4.71 3.96
C SER A 161 7.48 -5.23 5.36
N GLY A 162 6.43 -5.49 6.13
CA GLY A 162 6.51 -6.31 7.35
C GLY A 162 6.73 -7.81 7.09
N GLY A 163 6.68 -8.24 5.81
CA GLY A 163 6.97 -9.60 5.37
C GLY A 163 8.46 -9.93 5.35
N PHE A 164 8.93 -10.68 4.33
CA PHE A 164 10.27 -11.25 4.31
C PHE A 164 11.09 -10.82 3.10
N GLN A 165 12.37 -10.54 3.34
CA GLN A 165 13.29 -9.99 2.36
C GLN A 165 13.41 -10.82 1.06
N PRO A 166 13.53 -12.18 1.08
CA PRO A 166 13.62 -12.93 -0.17
C PRO A 166 12.38 -12.78 -1.07
N VAL A 167 11.20 -12.60 -0.47
CA VAL A 167 9.96 -12.34 -1.21
C VAL A 167 9.97 -10.92 -1.79
N VAL A 168 10.37 -9.93 -0.99
CA VAL A 168 10.50 -8.54 -1.44
C VAL A 168 11.53 -8.44 -2.56
N ASP A 169 12.69 -9.09 -2.44
CA ASP A 169 13.75 -9.08 -3.47
C ASP A 169 13.21 -9.62 -4.82
N HIS A 170 12.36 -10.65 -4.80
CA HIS A 170 11.71 -11.16 -6.01
C HIS A 170 10.85 -10.09 -6.69
N PHE A 171 9.99 -9.38 -5.94
CA PHE A 171 9.13 -8.34 -6.51
C PHE A 171 9.92 -7.09 -6.91
N VAL A 172 11.00 -6.77 -6.21
CA VAL A 172 11.94 -5.71 -6.62
C VAL A 172 12.50 -6.01 -8.00
N GLU A 173 12.98 -7.23 -8.24
CA GLU A 173 13.52 -7.64 -9.54
C GLU A 173 12.43 -7.73 -10.61
N ALA A 174 11.29 -8.34 -10.30
CA ALA A 174 10.21 -8.58 -11.26
C ALA A 174 9.53 -7.30 -11.77
N PHE A 175 9.53 -6.23 -10.97
CA PHE A 175 8.82 -4.98 -11.26
C PHE A 175 9.72 -3.74 -11.28
N ASP A 176 11.03 -3.93 -11.37
CA ASP A 176 12.03 -2.86 -11.46
C ASP A 176 11.91 -1.79 -10.35
N PHE A 177 11.65 -2.23 -9.10
CA PHE A 177 11.78 -1.33 -7.95
C PHE A 177 13.27 -1.05 -7.69
N ASP A 178 13.59 0.16 -7.26
CA ASP A 178 14.98 0.56 -6.99
C ASP A 178 15.54 -0.05 -5.70
N ALA A 179 14.68 -0.36 -4.72
CA ALA A 179 15.07 -1.04 -3.49
C ALA A 179 13.88 -1.70 -2.79
N GLY A 180 14.18 -2.70 -1.94
CA GLY A 180 13.22 -3.38 -1.09
C GLY A 180 13.74 -3.62 0.31
N PHE A 181 12.85 -3.49 1.31
CA PHE A 181 13.18 -3.60 2.72
C PHE A 181 12.14 -4.44 3.44
N ALA A 182 12.57 -5.54 4.07
CA ALA A 182 11.71 -6.42 4.84
C ALA A 182 12.48 -7.16 5.93
N ASN A 183 11.76 -7.92 6.76
CA ASN A 183 12.38 -8.74 7.79
C ASN A 183 13.16 -9.91 7.19
N ARG A 184 14.06 -10.48 7.97
CA ARG A 184 14.82 -11.69 7.60
C ARG A 184 14.62 -12.78 8.64
N MET A 185 14.26 -13.97 8.20
CA MET A 185 14.32 -15.16 9.06
C MET A 185 15.71 -15.77 9.00
N THR A 186 16.23 -16.18 10.15
CA THR A 186 17.49 -16.89 10.23
C THR A 186 17.36 -18.30 9.65
N ILE A 187 18.32 -18.69 8.81
CA ILE A 187 18.36 -20.00 8.15
C ILE A 187 19.64 -20.75 8.56
N GLU A 188 19.49 -21.99 9.02
CA GLU A 188 20.58 -22.93 9.29
C GLU A 188 20.29 -24.24 8.57
N ASP A 189 21.29 -24.81 7.91
CA ASP A 189 21.19 -26.06 7.14
C ASP A 189 19.98 -26.12 6.18
N GLY A 190 19.66 -24.97 5.53
CA GLY A 190 18.55 -24.84 4.60
C GLY A 190 17.15 -24.84 5.25
N ARG A 191 17.06 -24.62 6.55
CA ARG A 191 15.80 -24.57 7.30
C ARG A 191 15.71 -23.31 8.16
N PHE A 192 14.47 -22.83 8.35
CA PHE A 192 14.23 -21.73 9.26
C PHE A 192 14.53 -22.14 10.71
N THR A 193 15.23 -21.29 11.45
CA THR A 193 15.48 -21.49 12.89
C THR A 193 14.27 -21.13 13.74
N GLY A 194 13.31 -20.37 13.17
CA GLY A 194 12.20 -19.77 13.89
C GLY A 194 12.55 -18.43 14.53
N GLU A 195 13.65 -17.82 14.13
CA GLU A 195 14.14 -16.54 14.66
C GLU A 195 14.26 -15.50 13.53
N LEU A 196 14.20 -14.22 13.92
CA LEU A 196 14.43 -13.08 13.03
C LEU A 196 15.80 -12.50 13.30
N GLU A 197 16.47 -12.04 12.23
CA GLU A 197 17.75 -11.35 12.30
C GLU A 197 17.64 -9.88 11.88
N GLY A 198 18.53 -9.04 12.42
CA GLY A 198 18.62 -7.63 12.08
C GLY A 198 17.57 -6.74 12.74
N GLU A 199 17.41 -5.54 12.20
CA GLU A 199 16.39 -4.58 12.64
C GLU A 199 15.03 -4.98 12.09
N LEU A 200 14.00 -4.95 12.95
CA LEU A 200 12.64 -5.27 12.52
C LEU A 200 12.02 -4.16 11.69
N VAL A 201 11.36 -4.56 10.62
CA VAL A 201 10.55 -3.68 9.79
C VAL A 201 9.17 -3.55 10.40
N ASP A 202 9.05 -2.64 11.36
CA ASP A 202 7.81 -2.25 12.01
C ASP A 202 7.25 -0.96 11.36
N SER A 203 6.17 -0.44 11.92
CA SER A 203 5.52 0.78 11.45
C SER A 203 6.45 2.00 11.51
N SER A 204 7.29 2.10 12.52
CA SER A 204 8.24 3.20 12.68
C SER A 204 9.41 3.09 11.69
N TYR A 205 9.86 1.88 11.42
CA TYR A 205 10.87 1.60 10.40
C TYR A 205 10.40 2.06 9.01
N LYS A 206 9.15 1.76 8.63
CA LYS A 206 8.59 2.17 7.32
C LYS A 206 8.70 3.69 7.13
N ALA A 207 8.31 4.47 8.14
CA ALA A 207 8.41 5.93 8.10
C ALA A 207 9.87 6.40 7.98
N ARG A 208 10.76 5.91 8.88
CA ARG A 208 12.19 6.25 8.84
C ARG A 208 12.85 5.88 7.51
N ARG A 209 12.46 4.76 6.91
CA ARG A 209 13.03 4.32 5.64
C ARG A 209 12.63 5.24 4.48
N LEU A 210 11.37 5.66 4.41
CA LEU A 210 10.92 6.67 3.44
C LEU A 210 11.73 7.97 3.60
N GLU A 211 11.83 8.49 4.83
CA GLU A 211 12.59 9.71 5.11
C GLU A 211 14.08 9.59 4.75
N ALA A 212 14.70 8.48 5.14
CA ALA A 212 16.12 8.24 4.87
C ALA A 212 16.40 8.12 3.36
N THR A 213 15.50 7.47 2.61
CA THR A 213 15.62 7.36 1.14
C THR A 213 15.43 8.72 0.49
N ALA A 214 14.41 9.48 0.87
CA ALA A 214 14.19 10.84 0.37
C ALA A 214 15.40 11.74 0.63
N LEU A 215 15.93 11.72 1.85
CA LEU A 215 17.12 12.48 2.22
C LEU A 215 18.35 12.08 1.37
N ALA A 216 18.60 10.79 1.21
CA ALA A 216 19.74 10.29 0.43
C ALA A 216 19.69 10.70 -1.05
N LEU A 217 18.48 10.84 -1.60
CA LEU A 217 18.23 11.25 -2.99
C LEU A 217 18.07 12.77 -3.15
N GLY A 218 18.09 13.54 -2.05
CA GLY A 218 17.85 15.00 -2.09
C GLY A 218 16.41 15.35 -2.45
N ILE A 219 15.45 14.47 -2.14
CA ILE A 219 14.03 14.62 -2.43
C ILE A 219 13.33 15.21 -1.20
N GLU A 220 12.52 16.23 -1.40
CA GLU A 220 11.72 16.80 -0.32
C GLU A 220 10.47 15.95 -0.02
N ARG A 221 9.97 16.04 1.22
CA ARG A 221 8.73 15.35 1.63
C ARG A 221 7.58 15.57 0.66
N SER A 222 7.36 16.81 0.22
CA SER A 222 6.30 17.19 -0.72
C SER A 222 6.37 16.46 -2.08
N GLN A 223 7.52 15.85 -2.40
CA GLN A 223 7.77 15.12 -3.63
C GLN A 223 7.68 13.59 -3.43
N THR A 224 7.10 13.13 -2.31
CA THR A 224 6.98 11.71 -1.99
C THR A 224 5.54 11.25 -1.97
N ILE A 225 5.30 10.01 -2.40
CA ILE A 225 4.02 9.30 -2.25
C ILE A 225 4.27 8.07 -1.37
N ALA A 226 3.36 7.79 -0.45
CA ALA A 226 3.32 6.51 0.28
C ALA A 226 2.00 5.81 0.01
N ILE A 227 2.05 4.48 -0.18
CA ILE A 227 0.89 3.64 -0.47
C ILE A 227 0.87 2.47 0.52
N GLY A 228 -0.27 2.23 1.18
CA GLY A 228 -0.45 1.13 2.12
C GLY A 228 -1.92 0.89 2.45
N ASP A 229 -2.21 -0.27 3.06
CA ASP A 229 -3.56 -0.72 3.40
C ASP A 229 -3.82 -0.77 4.92
N GLY A 230 -2.76 -0.93 5.72
CA GLY A 230 -2.85 -1.32 7.12
C GLY A 230 -2.41 -0.26 8.12
N ALA A 231 -2.75 -0.49 9.39
CA ALA A 231 -2.37 0.42 10.48
C ALA A 231 -0.85 0.55 10.67
N ASN A 232 -0.08 -0.47 10.25
CA ASN A 232 1.39 -0.46 10.20
C ASN A 232 1.96 0.56 9.20
N ASP A 233 1.16 1.02 8.23
CA ASP A 233 1.57 2.02 7.24
C ASP A 233 1.29 3.45 7.68
N ILE A 234 0.43 3.66 8.67
CA ILE A 234 0.02 5.01 9.10
C ILE A 234 1.21 5.95 9.37
N PRO A 235 2.29 5.54 10.07
CA PRO A 235 3.45 6.42 10.25
C PRO A 235 4.11 6.80 8.92
N MET A 236 4.24 5.87 7.97
CA MET A 236 4.81 6.13 6.64
C MET A 236 3.89 7.05 5.83
N LEU A 237 2.58 6.79 5.82
CA LEU A 237 1.59 7.63 5.17
C LEU A 237 1.65 9.09 5.68
N LYS A 238 1.73 9.28 7.01
CA LYS A 238 1.87 10.60 7.62
C LYS A 238 3.16 11.33 7.25
N THR A 239 4.19 10.62 6.88
CA THR A 239 5.51 11.15 6.52
C THR A 239 5.57 11.61 5.06
N ALA A 240 4.74 11.04 4.20
CA ALA A 240 4.72 11.35 2.77
C ALA A 240 4.12 12.73 2.44
N GLY A 241 4.36 13.20 1.22
CA GLY A 241 3.72 14.38 0.63
C GLY A 241 2.29 14.10 0.22
N ILE A 242 2.03 12.91 -0.35
CA ILE A 242 0.70 12.35 -0.63
C ILE A 242 0.63 10.95 -0.02
N ALA A 243 -0.43 10.71 0.73
CA ALA A 243 -0.77 9.42 1.32
C ALA A 243 -1.89 8.74 0.53
N VAL A 244 -1.67 7.49 0.12
CA VAL A 244 -2.65 6.68 -0.61
C VAL A 244 -3.02 5.46 0.23
N GLY A 245 -4.29 5.34 0.60
CA GLY A 245 -4.86 4.13 1.15
C GLY A 245 -5.34 3.22 0.01
N TYR A 246 -4.68 2.06 -0.14
CA TYR A 246 -5.06 1.07 -1.16
C TYR A 246 -5.95 0.00 -0.54
N HIS A 247 -7.24 -0.05 -0.91
CA HIS A 247 -8.26 -0.88 -0.24
C HIS A 247 -8.11 -0.89 1.28
N PRO A 248 -8.00 0.30 1.91
CA PRO A 248 -7.47 0.44 3.24
C PRO A 248 -8.41 -0.10 4.31
N LYS A 249 -7.82 -0.64 5.36
CA LYS A 249 -8.55 -0.90 6.61
C LYS A 249 -9.08 0.44 7.17
N PRO A 250 -10.26 0.47 7.83
CA PRO A 250 -10.90 1.73 8.25
C PRO A 250 -10.01 2.67 9.09
N ALA A 251 -9.06 2.11 9.85
CA ALA A 251 -8.13 2.88 10.66
C ALA A 251 -7.15 3.73 9.84
N VAL A 252 -6.92 3.41 8.57
CA VAL A 252 -5.97 4.10 7.67
C VAL A 252 -6.61 5.31 7.00
N GLU A 253 -7.90 5.23 6.67
CA GLU A 253 -8.60 6.24 5.88
C GLU A 253 -8.45 7.69 6.38
N PRO A 254 -8.46 7.97 7.70
CA PRO A 254 -8.26 9.34 8.20
C PRO A 254 -6.88 9.93 7.90
N TYR A 255 -5.94 9.12 7.44
CA TYR A 255 -4.54 9.50 7.17
C TYR A 255 -4.17 9.45 5.71
N ALA A 256 -5.12 9.10 4.83
CA ALA A 256 -4.92 9.05 3.39
C ALA A 256 -5.53 10.28 2.70
N ASP A 257 -4.79 10.88 1.78
CA ASP A 257 -5.25 11.96 0.90
C ASP A 257 -6.09 11.38 -0.24
N ILE A 258 -5.73 10.18 -0.71
CA ILE A 258 -6.44 9.41 -1.73
C ILE A 258 -6.81 8.06 -1.11
N VAL A 259 -8.08 7.70 -1.18
CA VAL A 259 -8.57 6.40 -0.71
C VAL A 259 -9.15 5.65 -1.89
N LEU A 260 -8.53 4.53 -2.25
CA LEU A 260 -9.01 3.62 -3.28
C LEU A 260 -9.80 2.48 -2.62
N ARG A 261 -11.12 2.56 -2.63
CA ARG A 261 -12.02 1.50 -2.15
C ARG A 261 -12.64 0.72 -3.28
N HIS A 262 -13.04 1.42 -4.33
CA HIS A 262 -13.81 0.91 -5.45
C HIS A 262 -12.96 0.73 -6.70
N THR A 263 -11.83 1.42 -6.77
CA THR A 263 -10.89 1.39 -7.90
C THR A 263 -9.54 0.84 -7.45
N GLY A 264 -8.67 0.55 -8.40
CA GLY A 264 -7.32 0.04 -8.16
C GLY A 264 -6.24 0.88 -8.85
N TYR A 265 -5.09 0.25 -9.10
CA TYR A 265 -3.93 0.90 -9.72
C TYR A 265 -4.21 1.44 -11.13
N GLU A 266 -5.19 0.88 -11.85
CA GLU A 266 -5.62 1.39 -13.16
C GLU A 266 -6.19 2.81 -13.11
N SER A 267 -6.52 3.28 -11.92
CA SER A 267 -7.18 4.57 -11.69
C SER A 267 -6.32 5.57 -10.94
N LEU A 268 -5.26 5.12 -10.26
CA LEU A 268 -4.51 5.97 -9.33
C LEU A 268 -3.90 7.21 -10.02
N SER A 269 -3.39 7.06 -11.25
CA SER A 269 -2.86 8.19 -12.01
C SER A 269 -3.90 9.26 -12.34
N LEU A 270 -5.19 8.91 -12.37
CA LEU A 270 -6.28 9.86 -12.66
C LEU A 270 -6.50 10.90 -11.54
N PHE A 271 -5.94 10.69 -10.36
CA PHE A 271 -5.98 11.68 -9.28
C PHE A 271 -4.97 12.82 -9.47
N PHE A 272 -4.02 12.66 -10.36
CA PHE A 272 -2.96 13.63 -10.68
C PHE A 272 -3.26 14.36 -12.01
N LYS A 273 -2.56 15.50 -12.24
CA LYS A 273 -2.54 16.23 -13.53
C LYS A 273 -1.41 15.71 -14.40
#